data_96ebdbee0e6c8551b29fb76655b6a9ce
#
_entry.id   96ebdbee0e6c8551b29fb76655b6a9ce
#
_cell.length_a   1.000
_cell.length_b   1.000
_cell.length_c   1.000
_cell.angle_alpha   90.00
_cell.angle_beta   90.00
_cell.angle_gamma   90.00
#
_symmetry.space_group_name_H-M   'P 1'
#
loop_
_entity.id
_entity.type
_entity.pdbx_description
1 polymer ?
#
loop_
_entity_poly.entity_id
_entity_poly.type
_entity_poly.pdbx_seq_one_letter_code
_entity_poly.pdbx_strand_id
1 'polypeptide(L)'
;FRRVLFRSTVGGYITFAGAHRMIDSGQTGVHNVGTITKVSVSGIVVTGVMRMLLFLAILGVVASGVTLAGDNMAADAFRHAAGDIGVRFFGVVLWAAGLTSVVGASYTSLTFVTPQSMKKSTFNWLVVAFIAVCTVIYLVLNKAPQKLLIFAGAFNGLILPIGFAVVLWVAWRRRDLLQGYKYPKWLLIIGTLAWVLTIFIGFKAFSGITELWA
;
A
#
# COMPACT_ATOMS: atom_id res chain seq x y z
N PHE A 1 -18.48 6.65 -2.81
CA PHE A 1 -17.96 5.46 -2.12
C PHE A 1 -17.13 4.56 -3.07
N ARG A 2 -17.64 4.17 -4.22
CA ARG A 2 -16.91 3.36 -5.22
C ARG A 2 -15.54 3.96 -5.60
N ARG A 3 -15.47 5.29 -5.79
CA ARG A 3 -14.23 5.98 -6.20
C ARG A 3 -13.17 6.00 -5.09
N VAL A 4 -13.57 6.07 -3.82
CA VAL A 4 -12.66 6.11 -2.66
C VAL A 4 -12.02 4.75 -2.41
N LEU A 5 -12.78 3.66 -2.52
CA LEU A 5 -12.28 2.30 -2.27
C LEU A 5 -11.20 1.87 -3.29
N PHE A 6 -11.35 2.27 -4.56
CA PHE A 6 -10.34 2.00 -5.59
C PHE A 6 -9.03 2.79 -5.39
N ARG A 7 -9.10 3.99 -4.79
CA ARG A 7 -7.93 4.86 -4.60
C ARG A 7 -7.03 4.45 -3.44
N SER A 8 -7.57 3.84 -2.40
CA SER A 8 -6.81 3.43 -1.21
C SER A 8 -6.11 2.08 -1.33
N THR A 9 -6.34 1.35 -2.42
CA THR A 9 -5.89 -0.03 -2.60
C THR A 9 -4.55 -0.19 -3.32
N VAL A 10 -4.02 0.88 -3.88
CA VAL A 10 -2.75 0.82 -4.62
C VAL A 10 -1.59 1.00 -3.64
N GLY A 11 -0.71 0.01 -3.56
CA GLY A 11 0.39 -0.07 -2.58
C GLY A 11 1.52 0.95 -2.74
N GLY A 12 1.38 1.94 -3.62
CA GLY A 12 2.30 3.06 -3.77
C GLY A 12 3.78 2.68 -3.88
N TYR A 13 4.65 3.60 -3.48
CA TYR A 13 6.11 3.44 -3.53
C TYR A 13 6.63 2.29 -2.65
N ILE A 14 5.92 1.92 -1.58
CA ILE A 14 6.30 0.83 -0.66
C ILE A 14 6.42 -0.52 -1.39
N THR A 15 5.65 -0.70 -2.45
CA THR A 15 5.72 -1.91 -3.30
C THR A 15 7.12 -2.12 -3.88
N PHE A 16 7.80 -1.05 -4.24
CA PHE A 16 9.17 -1.07 -4.77
C PHE A 16 10.21 -0.90 -3.66
N ALA A 17 9.91 -0.05 -2.70
CA ALA A 17 10.76 0.29 -1.58
C ALA A 17 11.07 -0.93 -0.68
N GLY A 18 10.14 -1.86 -0.53
CA GLY A 18 10.33 -3.06 0.28
C GLY A 18 11.34 -4.06 -0.28
N ALA A 19 11.70 -3.98 -1.56
CA ALA A 19 12.60 -4.95 -2.21
C ALA A 19 14.01 -4.94 -1.61
N HIS A 20 14.55 -3.78 -1.21
CA HIS A 20 15.89 -3.71 -0.59
C HIS A 20 15.95 -4.48 0.74
N ARG A 21 14.83 -4.62 1.45
CA ARG A 21 14.73 -5.39 2.69
C ARG A 21 14.94 -6.89 2.48
N MET A 22 14.56 -7.42 1.32
CA MET A 22 14.88 -8.80 0.94
C MET A 22 16.38 -8.97 0.73
N ILE A 23 17.03 -7.97 0.15
CA ILE A 23 18.49 -7.95 -0.02
C ILE A 23 19.18 -7.95 1.35
N ASP A 24 18.75 -7.08 2.27
CA ASP A 24 19.29 -6.99 3.64
C ASP A 24 19.08 -8.28 4.45
N SER A 25 18.02 -9.05 4.16
CA SER A 25 17.76 -10.36 4.78
C SER A 25 18.53 -11.52 4.13
N GLY A 26 19.41 -11.24 3.16
CA GLY A 26 20.19 -12.26 2.44
C GLY A 26 19.42 -13.04 1.38
N GLN A 27 18.17 -12.67 1.10
CA GLN A 27 17.35 -13.31 0.06
C GLN A 27 17.70 -12.73 -1.32
N THR A 28 18.85 -13.07 -1.84
CA THR A 28 19.36 -12.61 -3.13
C THR A 28 19.74 -13.78 -4.03
N GLY A 29 19.93 -13.49 -5.32
CA GLY A 29 20.39 -14.48 -6.29
C GLY A 29 19.28 -15.30 -6.94
N VAL A 30 19.64 -15.90 -8.08
CA VAL A 30 18.70 -16.64 -8.95
C VAL A 30 18.07 -17.84 -8.24
N HIS A 31 18.78 -18.48 -7.32
CA HIS A 31 18.27 -19.63 -6.58
C HIS A 31 17.11 -19.30 -5.62
N ASN A 32 17.01 -18.05 -5.15
CA ASN A 32 15.95 -17.60 -4.26
C ASN A 32 14.70 -17.08 -4.99
N VAL A 33 14.75 -16.93 -6.32
CA VAL A 33 13.62 -16.38 -7.11
C VAL A 33 12.34 -17.17 -6.88
N GLY A 34 12.40 -18.50 -6.82
CA GLY A 34 11.24 -19.35 -6.56
C GLY A 34 10.59 -19.06 -5.20
N THR A 35 11.40 -18.94 -4.16
CA THR A 35 10.94 -18.64 -2.79
C THR A 35 10.34 -17.24 -2.71
N ILE A 36 11.02 -16.24 -3.27
CA ILE A 36 10.55 -14.85 -3.31
C ILE A 36 9.22 -14.75 -4.05
N THR A 37 9.11 -15.40 -5.21
CA THR A 37 7.87 -15.42 -6.00
C THR A 37 6.73 -16.06 -5.22
N LYS A 38 6.97 -17.23 -4.59
CA LYS A 38 5.95 -17.93 -3.80
C LYS A 38 5.45 -17.09 -2.62
N VAL A 39 6.34 -16.47 -1.87
CA VAL A 39 5.98 -15.60 -0.74
C VAL A 39 5.22 -14.37 -1.23
N SER A 40 5.67 -13.71 -2.29
CA SER A 40 5.01 -12.53 -2.83
C SER A 40 3.62 -12.85 -3.38
N VAL A 41 3.49 -13.92 -4.16
CA VAL A 41 2.19 -14.33 -4.72
C VAL A 41 1.24 -14.74 -3.62
N SER A 42 1.67 -15.53 -2.62
CA SER A 42 0.80 -15.90 -1.50
C SER A 42 0.32 -14.69 -0.72
N GLY A 43 1.19 -13.70 -0.47
CA GLY A 43 0.82 -12.46 0.20
C GLY A 43 -0.23 -11.66 -0.60
N ILE A 44 -0.07 -11.57 -1.92
CA ILE A 44 -1.03 -10.89 -2.80
C ILE A 44 -2.37 -11.62 -2.80
N VAL A 45 -2.37 -12.95 -2.92
CA VAL A 45 -3.59 -13.75 -2.93
C VAL A 45 -4.36 -13.62 -1.62
N VAL A 46 -3.67 -13.80 -0.48
CA VAL A 46 -4.31 -13.65 0.85
C VAL A 46 -4.90 -12.26 1.02
N THR A 47 -4.13 -11.21 0.69
CA THR A 47 -4.61 -9.83 0.78
C THR A 47 -5.79 -9.57 -0.16
N GLY A 48 -5.75 -10.12 -1.37
CA GLY A 48 -6.84 -10.02 -2.35
C GLY A 48 -8.12 -10.67 -1.84
N VAL A 49 -8.03 -11.89 -1.31
CA VAL A 49 -9.17 -12.61 -0.73
C VAL A 49 -9.78 -11.83 0.44
N MET A 50 -8.94 -11.37 1.37
CA MET A 50 -9.41 -10.56 2.51
C MET A 50 -10.12 -9.27 2.08
N ARG A 51 -9.60 -8.60 1.05
CA ARG A 51 -10.25 -7.40 0.48
C ARG A 51 -11.58 -7.71 -0.20
N MET A 52 -11.66 -8.83 -0.93
CA MET A 52 -12.92 -9.27 -1.54
C MET A 52 -13.96 -9.59 -0.48
N LEU A 53 -13.61 -10.31 0.59
CA LEU A 53 -14.50 -10.61 1.70
C LEU A 53 -15.00 -9.32 2.38
N LEU A 54 -14.12 -8.38 2.65
CA LEU A 54 -14.49 -7.10 3.23
C LEU A 54 -15.43 -6.30 2.31
N PHE A 55 -15.14 -6.28 1.02
CA PHE A 55 -15.98 -5.61 0.03
C PHE A 55 -17.38 -6.24 -0.03
N LEU A 56 -17.46 -7.58 -0.07
CA LEU A 56 -18.73 -8.29 -0.10
C LEU A 56 -19.53 -8.07 1.18
N ALA A 57 -18.87 -8.03 2.35
CA ALA A 57 -19.53 -7.74 3.62
C ALA A 57 -20.17 -6.33 3.61
N ILE A 58 -19.42 -5.32 3.17
CA ILE A 58 -19.94 -3.94 3.07
C ILE A 58 -21.05 -3.85 2.01
N LEU A 59 -20.88 -4.54 0.87
CA LEU A 59 -21.89 -4.58 -0.18
C LEU A 59 -23.19 -5.22 0.32
N GLY A 60 -23.11 -6.29 1.12
CA GLY A 60 -24.27 -6.94 1.74
C GLY A 60 -25.05 -5.98 2.63
N VAL A 61 -24.37 -5.20 3.47
CA VAL A 61 -25.00 -4.18 4.32
C VAL A 61 -25.69 -3.09 3.49
N VAL A 62 -25.03 -2.60 2.44
CA VAL A 62 -25.62 -1.57 1.55
C VAL A 62 -26.79 -2.14 0.75
N ALA A 63 -26.70 -3.40 0.30
CA ALA A 63 -27.79 -4.06 -0.43
C ALA A 63 -29.04 -4.30 0.43
N SER A 64 -28.90 -4.38 1.74
CA SER A 64 -30.04 -4.44 2.67
C SER A 64 -30.78 -3.11 2.88
N GLY A 65 -30.45 -2.06 2.11
CA GLY A 65 -31.09 -0.75 2.16
C GLY A 65 -30.53 0.20 3.21
N VAL A 66 -29.46 -0.17 3.89
CA VAL A 66 -28.79 0.68 4.88
C VAL A 66 -27.98 1.77 4.18
N THR A 67 -28.28 3.03 4.45
CA THR A 67 -27.46 4.15 4.04
C THR A 67 -26.34 4.34 5.06
N LEU A 68 -25.10 4.04 4.65
CA LEU A 68 -23.93 4.27 5.50
C LEU A 68 -23.71 5.77 5.66
N ALA A 69 -23.95 6.29 6.85
CA ALA A 69 -23.81 7.68 7.21
C ALA A 69 -22.71 7.83 8.26
N GLY A 70 -21.86 8.84 8.13
CA GLY A 70 -20.86 9.20 9.13
C GLY A 70 -19.43 9.28 8.58
N ASP A 71 -18.54 9.75 9.44
CA ASP A 71 -17.13 9.97 9.11
C ASP A 71 -16.34 8.65 8.88
N ASN A 72 -16.89 7.52 9.35
CA ASN A 72 -16.26 6.20 9.18
C ASN A 72 -17.27 5.16 8.69
N MET A 73 -17.51 5.14 7.38
CA MET A 73 -18.45 4.23 6.73
C MET A 73 -18.11 2.74 6.95
N ALA A 74 -16.84 2.40 7.15
CA ALA A 74 -16.46 1.03 7.43
C ALA A 74 -16.91 0.59 8.83
N ALA A 75 -16.67 1.41 9.86
CA ALA A 75 -17.15 1.13 11.21
C ALA A 75 -18.68 1.02 11.28
N ASP A 76 -19.38 1.89 10.53
CA ASP A 76 -20.84 1.86 10.45
C ASP A 76 -21.36 0.58 9.79
N ALA A 77 -20.71 0.12 8.73
CA ALA A 77 -21.03 -1.16 8.09
C ALA A 77 -20.86 -2.34 9.08
N PHE A 78 -19.78 -2.36 9.88
CA PHE A 78 -19.58 -3.40 10.89
C PHE A 78 -20.60 -3.31 12.02
N ARG A 79 -21.06 -2.10 12.39
CA ARG A 79 -22.13 -1.90 13.35
C ARG A 79 -23.45 -2.52 12.86
N HIS A 80 -23.81 -2.27 11.61
CA HIS A 80 -25.01 -2.84 11.01
C HIS A 80 -24.93 -4.36 10.82
N ALA A 81 -23.74 -4.89 10.50
CA ALA A 81 -23.56 -6.32 10.27
C ALA A 81 -23.53 -7.16 11.57
N ALA A 82 -22.91 -6.65 12.64
CA ALA A 82 -22.63 -7.43 13.86
C ALA A 82 -22.80 -6.63 15.17
N GLY A 83 -23.50 -5.50 15.11
CA GLY A 83 -23.75 -4.66 16.29
C GLY A 83 -22.50 -4.08 16.91
N ASP A 84 -22.54 -3.75 18.20
CA ASP A 84 -21.42 -3.16 18.93
C ASP A 84 -20.21 -4.08 19.04
N ILE A 85 -20.43 -5.38 19.04
CA ILE A 85 -19.32 -6.36 19.01
C ILE A 85 -18.55 -6.25 17.70
N GLY A 86 -19.25 -6.10 16.56
CA GLY A 86 -18.62 -5.89 15.25
C GLY A 86 -17.73 -4.64 15.22
N VAL A 87 -18.19 -3.54 15.79
CA VAL A 87 -17.41 -2.29 15.87
C VAL A 87 -16.16 -2.46 16.73
N ARG A 88 -16.27 -3.16 17.87
CA ARG A 88 -15.12 -3.42 18.75
C ARG A 88 -14.07 -4.28 18.07
N PHE A 89 -14.46 -5.38 17.41
CA PHE A 89 -13.54 -6.22 16.64
C PHE A 89 -12.89 -5.44 15.50
N PHE A 90 -13.67 -4.67 14.75
CA PHE A 90 -13.14 -3.79 13.70
C PHE A 90 -12.12 -2.81 14.25
N GLY A 91 -12.41 -2.18 15.42
CA GLY A 91 -11.49 -1.26 16.08
C GLY A 91 -10.16 -1.91 16.47
N VAL A 92 -10.19 -3.11 17.04
CA VAL A 92 -8.98 -3.88 17.40
C VAL A 92 -8.16 -4.23 16.15
N VAL A 93 -8.81 -4.71 15.10
CA VAL A 93 -8.13 -5.05 13.84
C VAL A 93 -7.53 -3.80 13.19
N LEU A 94 -8.27 -2.70 13.16
CA LEU A 94 -7.81 -1.44 12.60
C LEU A 94 -6.62 -0.87 13.39
N TRP A 95 -6.68 -0.95 14.71
CA TRP A 95 -5.59 -0.54 15.60
C TRP A 95 -4.31 -1.36 15.35
N ALA A 96 -4.43 -2.69 15.31
CA ALA A 96 -3.30 -3.57 15.04
C ALA A 96 -2.71 -3.35 13.65
N ALA A 97 -3.56 -3.21 12.62
CA ALA A 97 -3.14 -2.91 11.26
C ALA A 97 -2.48 -1.53 11.16
N GLY A 98 -3.01 -0.53 11.88
CA GLY A 98 -2.44 0.81 11.97
C GLY A 98 -1.04 0.80 12.58
N LEU A 99 -0.85 0.12 13.71
CA LEU A 99 0.46 -0.01 14.36
C LEU A 99 1.49 -0.64 13.43
N THR A 100 1.16 -1.78 12.81
CA THR A 100 2.08 -2.46 11.90
C THR A 100 2.41 -1.63 10.67
N SER A 101 1.43 -0.90 10.13
CA SER A 101 1.61 -0.02 8.97
C SER A 101 2.47 1.19 9.30
N VAL A 102 2.24 1.85 10.42
CA VAL A 102 3.00 3.04 10.84
C VAL A 102 4.46 2.66 11.08
N VAL A 103 4.72 1.59 11.84
CA VAL A 103 6.09 1.14 12.12
C VAL A 103 6.76 0.68 10.82
N GLY A 104 6.10 -0.13 10.01
CA GLY A 104 6.66 -0.65 8.76
C GLY A 104 6.96 0.45 7.73
N ALA A 105 6.06 1.40 7.54
CA ALA A 105 6.25 2.51 6.62
C ALA A 105 7.35 3.46 7.10
N SER A 106 7.35 3.84 8.36
CA SER A 106 8.36 4.73 8.94
C SER A 106 9.76 4.10 8.87
N TYR A 107 9.87 2.85 9.26
CA TYR A 107 11.12 2.10 9.17
C TYR A 107 11.63 2.04 7.73
N THR A 108 10.78 1.69 6.77
CA THR A 108 11.16 1.58 5.36
C THR A 108 11.55 2.93 4.77
N SER A 109 10.81 4.00 5.08
CA SER A 109 11.13 5.35 4.60
C SER A 109 12.47 5.84 5.11
N LEU A 110 12.78 5.61 6.38
CA LEU A 110 14.04 6.05 6.97
C LEU A 110 15.25 5.27 6.46
N THR A 111 15.09 4.02 6.04
CA THR A 111 16.20 3.25 5.45
C THR A 111 16.72 3.85 4.14
N PHE A 112 15.95 4.70 3.46
CA PHE A 112 16.42 5.42 2.25
C PHE A 112 17.22 6.68 2.57
N VAL A 113 16.98 7.27 3.73
CA VAL A 113 17.60 8.55 4.11
C VAL A 113 18.83 8.34 5.00
N THR A 114 18.91 7.18 5.66
CA THR A 114 19.97 6.89 6.62
C THR A 114 21.06 5.99 6.02
N PRO A 115 22.33 6.25 6.31
CA PRO A 115 23.43 5.40 5.86
C PRO A 115 23.38 4.02 6.54
N GLN A 116 23.75 2.97 5.79
CA GLN A 116 23.77 1.59 6.30
C GLN A 116 24.73 1.35 7.47
N SER A 117 25.69 2.25 7.69
CA SER A 117 26.66 2.19 8.80
C SER A 117 26.11 2.68 10.14
N MET A 118 24.86 3.17 10.18
CA MET A 118 24.26 3.71 11.40
C MET A 118 24.01 2.61 12.45
N LYS A 119 24.30 2.92 13.71
CA LYS A 119 24.01 2.02 14.82
C LYS A 119 22.49 1.76 14.91
N LYS A 120 22.10 0.50 15.09
CA LYS A 120 20.68 0.10 15.21
C LYS A 120 19.90 0.88 16.28
N SER A 121 20.54 1.19 17.41
CA SER A 121 19.91 1.98 18.47
C SER A 121 19.57 3.38 18.01
N THR A 122 20.51 4.08 17.34
CA THR A 122 20.29 5.43 16.80
C THR A 122 19.19 5.42 15.74
N PHE A 123 19.20 4.40 14.87
CA PHE A 123 18.16 4.23 13.84
C PHE A 123 16.77 4.04 14.48
N ASN A 124 16.65 3.19 15.50
CA ASN A 124 15.37 2.97 16.19
C ASN A 124 14.83 4.25 16.84
N TRP A 125 15.71 5.05 17.47
CA TRP A 125 15.32 6.35 18.02
C TRP A 125 14.87 7.33 16.94
N LEU A 126 15.49 7.28 15.79
CA LEU A 126 15.12 8.10 14.62
C LEU A 126 13.74 7.71 14.09
N VAL A 127 13.41 6.41 14.07
CA VAL A 127 12.06 5.92 13.73
C VAL A 127 11.03 6.44 14.73
N VAL A 128 11.31 6.35 16.02
CA VAL A 128 10.40 6.85 17.07
C VAL A 128 10.20 8.36 16.94
N ALA A 129 11.29 9.12 16.75
CA ALA A 129 11.23 10.57 16.56
C ALA A 129 10.41 10.94 15.31
N PHE A 130 10.60 10.23 14.19
CA PHE A 130 9.83 10.44 12.99
C PHE A 130 8.33 10.20 13.19
N ILE A 131 7.97 9.11 13.86
CA ILE A 131 6.56 8.82 14.19
C ILE A 131 5.99 9.90 15.11
N ALA A 132 6.76 10.34 16.13
CA ALA A 132 6.34 11.40 17.05
C ALA A 132 6.08 12.72 16.30
N VAL A 133 6.98 13.13 15.40
CA VAL A 133 6.81 14.35 14.58
C VAL A 133 5.56 14.24 13.71
N CYS A 134 5.35 13.11 13.01
CA CYS A 134 4.14 12.89 12.21
C CYS A 134 2.87 12.95 13.05
N THR A 135 2.91 12.42 14.29
CA THR A 135 1.77 12.45 15.22
C THR A 135 1.48 13.89 15.67
N VAL A 136 2.51 14.67 15.99
CA VAL A 136 2.33 16.09 16.37
C VAL A 136 1.74 16.88 15.19
N ILE A 137 2.26 16.71 13.99
CA ILE A 137 1.72 17.34 12.79
C ILE A 137 0.23 16.98 12.60
N TYR A 138 -0.12 15.70 12.79
CA TYR A 138 -1.50 15.25 12.70
C TYR A 138 -2.41 15.93 13.74
N LEU A 139 -1.96 16.03 14.98
CA LEU A 139 -2.71 16.68 16.07
C LEU A 139 -2.90 18.17 15.83
N VAL A 140 -1.86 18.86 15.31
CA VAL A 140 -1.92 20.31 15.02
C VAL A 140 -2.86 20.61 13.86
N LEU A 141 -2.85 19.79 12.83
CA LEU A 141 -3.71 19.97 11.66
C LEU A 141 -5.21 19.77 11.96
N ASN A 142 -5.54 19.05 13.02
CA ASN A 142 -6.90 18.84 13.61
C ASN A 142 -8.05 18.72 12.59
N LYS A 143 -7.78 18.36 11.34
CA LYS A 143 -8.77 18.27 10.26
C LYS A 143 -8.58 17.01 9.44
N ALA A 144 -9.71 16.34 9.32
CA ALA A 144 -10.12 15.28 8.42
C ALA A 144 -8.96 14.51 7.75
N PRO A 145 -8.54 13.37 8.31
CA PRO A 145 -7.54 12.51 7.70
C PRO A 145 -7.93 12.04 6.30
N GLN A 146 -9.21 12.12 5.94
CA GLN A 146 -9.72 11.67 4.65
C GLN A 146 -9.14 12.46 3.47
N LYS A 147 -9.08 13.79 3.52
CA LYS A 147 -8.53 14.61 2.42
C LYS A 147 -7.02 14.34 2.26
N LEU A 148 -6.31 14.25 3.36
CA LEU A 148 -4.87 13.95 3.37
C LEU A 148 -4.59 12.53 2.85
N LEU A 149 -5.41 11.55 3.21
CA LEU A 149 -5.32 10.18 2.76
C LEU A 149 -5.59 10.05 1.25
N ILE A 150 -6.58 10.78 0.73
CA ILE A 150 -6.90 10.82 -0.69
C ILE A 150 -5.75 11.47 -1.47
N PHE A 151 -5.20 12.57 -0.96
CA PHE A 151 -4.05 13.25 -1.55
C PHE A 151 -2.82 12.33 -1.59
N ALA A 152 -2.45 11.71 -0.46
CA ALA A 152 -1.36 10.77 -0.38
C ALA A 152 -1.56 9.55 -1.30
N GLY A 153 -2.79 9.04 -1.37
CA GLY A 153 -3.15 7.94 -2.27
C GLY A 153 -3.02 8.30 -3.75
N ALA A 154 -3.40 9.51 -4.13
CA ALA A 154 -3.27 9.98 -5.51
C ALA A 154 -1.79 10.21 -5.88
N PHE A 155 -0.99 10.76 -4.97
CA PHE A 155 0.45 10.93 -5.16
C PHE A 155 1.17 9.59 -5.31
N ASN A 156 0.82 8.60 -4.49
CA ASN A 156 1.29 7.23 -4.64
C ASN A 156 0.89 6.61 -5.98
N GLY A 157 -0.30 6.94 -6.48
CA GLY A 157 -0.77 6.51 -7.80
C GLY A 157 0.05 7.04 -8.97
N LEU A 158 0.70 8.21 -8.82
CA LEU A 158 1.60 8.78 -9.82
C LEU A 158 3.00 8.14 -9.79
N ILE A 159 3.48 7.78 -8.60
CA ILE A 159 4.81 7.17 -8.44
C ILE A 159 4.82 5.73 -8.96
N LEU A 160 3.70 5.02 -8.84
CA LEU A 160 3.58 3.60 -9.20
C LEU A 160 3.93 3.33 -10.69
N PRO A 161 3.38 4.05 -11.69
CA PRO A 161 3.73 3.84 -13.09
C PRO A 161 5.21 4.06 -13.38
N ILE A 162 5.84 5.03 -12.72
CA ILE A 162 7.27 5.36 -12.91
C ILE A 162 8.13 4.21 -12.41
N GLY A 163 7.92 3.77 -11.16
CA GLY A 163 8.65 2.64 -10.59
C GLY A 163 8.46 1.36 -11.40
N PHE A 164 7.22 1.10 -11.84
CA PHE A 164 6.92 -0.08 -12.64
C PHE A 164 7.57 -0.02 -14.04
N ALA A 165 7.63 1.17 -14.68
CA ALA A 165 8.35 1.38 -15.93
C ALA A 165 9.83 1.00 -15.80
N VAL A 166 10.50 1.44 -14.72
CA VAL A 166 11.91 1.13 -14.48
C VAL A 166 12.12 -0.39 -14.32
N VAL A 167 11.26 -1.05 -13.53
CA VAL A 167 11.34 -2.51 -13.34
C VAL A 167 11.14 -3.25 -14.66
N LEU A 168 10.16 -2.86 -15.46
CA LEU A 168 9.91 -3.46 -16.77
C LEU A 168 11.05 -3.21 -17.73
N TRP A 169 11.60 -1.99 -17.78
CA TRP A 169 12.75 -1.65 -18.62
C TRP A 169 13.96 -2.50 -18.28
N VAL A 170 14.26 -2.70 -16.99
CA VAL A 170 15.33 -3.59 -16.54
C VAL A 170 15.05 -5.03 -16.98
N ALA A 171 13.84 -5.52 -16.77
CA ALA A 171 13.45 -6.88 -17.12
C ALA A 171 13.51 -7.17 -18.63
N TRP A 172 13.23 -6.16 -19.49
CA TRP A 172 13.29 -6.28 -20.95
C TRP A 172 14.71 -6.12 -21.51
N ARG A 173 15.49 -5.15 -21.01
CA ARG A 173 16.72 -4.67 -21.63
C ARG A 173 18.01 -5.03 -20.88
N ARG A 174 17.96 -5.08 -19.55
CA ARG A 174 19.17 -5.14 -18.72
C ARG A 174 19.39 -6.55 -18.15
N ARG A 175 19.71 -7.50 -19.05
CA ARG A 175 20.04 -8.89 -18.67
C ARG A 175 21.32 -9.01 -17.83
N ASP A 176 22.21 -8.03 -17.93
CA ASP A 176 23.41 -7.89 -17.12
C ASP A 176 23.08 -7.77 -15.63
N LEU A 177 22.06 -6.97 -15.28
CA LEU A 177 21.63 -6.80 -13.89
C LEU A 177 20.88 -8.02 -13.32
N LEU A 178 20.33 -8.86 -14.20
CA LEU A 178 19.55 -10.03 -13.82
C LEU A 178 20.39 -11.30 -13.62
N GLN A 179 21.72 -11.21 -13.63
CA GLN A 179 22.63 -12.37 -13.46
C GLN A 179 22.28 -13.53 -14.41
N GLY A 180 21.88 -13.23 -15.64
CA GLY A 180 21.50 -14.21 -16.65
C GLY A 180 20.09 -14.81 -16.51
N TYR A 181 19.31 -14.41 -15.51
CA TYR A 181 17.92 -14.86 -15.38
C TYR A 181 17.07 -14.34 -16.55
N LYS A 182 16.32 -15.25 -17.17
CA LYS A 182 15.42 -14.94 -18.29
C LYS A 182 13.97 -14.94 -17.79
N TYR A 183 13.35 -13.77 -17.73
CA TYR A 183 11.91 -13.72 -17.44
C TYR A 183 11.09 -14.38 -18.55
N PRO A 184 10.04 -15.14 -18.20
CA PRO A 184 9.10 -15.67 -19.17
C PRO A 184 8.43 -14.53 -19.94
N LYS A 185 8.37 -14.63 -21.27
CA LYS A 185 7.81 -13.56 -22.14
C LYS A 185 6.37 -13.20 -21.80
N TRP A 186 5.55 -14.20 -21.43
CA TRP A 186 4.15 -13.98 -21.04
C TRP A 186 4.03 -13.08 -19.81
N LEU A 187 4.94 -13.23 -18.84
CA LEU A 187 4.96 -12.40 -17.63
C LEU A 187 5.32 -10.95 -17.96
N LEU A 188 6.24 -10.73 -18.89
CA LEU A 188 6.60 -9.39 -19.36
C LEU A 188 5.44 -8.72 -20.11
N ILE A 189 4.69 -9.47 -20.91
CA ILE A 189 3.51 -8.96 -21.63
C ILE A 189 2.42 -8.55 -20.62
N ILE A 190 2.09 -9.45 -19.67
CA ILE A 190 1.11 -9.13 -18.61
C ILE A 190 1.57 -7.94 -17.77
N GLY A 191 2.87 -7.88 -17.43
CA GLY A 191 3.45 -6.74 -16.73
C GLY A 191 3.29 -5.43 -17.50
N THR A 192 3.51 -5.45 -18.82
CA THR A 192 3.32 -4.26 -19.67
C THR A 192 1.86 -3.82 -19.72
N LEU A 193 0.92 -4.77 -19.84
CA LEU A 193 -0.52 -4.47 -19.78
C LEU A 193 -0.90 -3.88 -18.42
N ALA A 194 -0.41 -4.47 -17.32
CA ALA A 194 -0.63 -3.94 -15.98
C ALA A 194 -0.04 -2.53 -15.83
N TRP A 195 1.12 -2.25 -16.42
CA TRP A 195 1.73 -0.92 -16.40
C TRP A 195 0.86 0.12 -17.11
N VAL A 196 0.33 -0.19 -18.29
CA VAL A 196 -0.62 0.70 -19.00
C VAL A 196 -1.85 0.98 -18.14
N LEU A 197 -2.38 -0.04 -17.46
CA LEU A 197 -3.49 0.14 -16.51
C LEU A 197 -3.12 1.06 -15.34
N THR A 198 -1.89 0.95 -14.80
CA THR A 198 -1.44 1.83 -13.70
C THR A 198 -1.31 3.29 -14.14
N ILE A 199 -0.89 3.55 -15.38
CA ILE A 199 -0.88 4.92 -15.96
C ILE A 199 -2.31 5.48 -16.01
N PHE A 200 -3.25 4.70 -16.53
CA PHE A 200 -4.64 5.13 -16.64
C PHE A 200 -5.27 5.42 -15.27
N ILE A 201 -5.02 4.54 -14.29
CA ILE A 201 -5.50 4.72 -12.90
C ILE A 201 -4.83 5.94 -12.25
N GLY A 202 -3.52 6.12 -12.45
CA GLY A 202 -2.76 7.25 -11.92
C GLY A 202 -3.28 8.57 -12.47
N PHE A 203 -3.55 8.65 -13.76
CA PHE A 203 -4.12 9.84 -14.39
C PHE A 203 -5.53 10.16 -13.85
N LYS A 204 -6.39 9.15 -13.72
CA LYS A 204 -7.72 9.32 -13.09
C LYS A 204 -7.64 9.69 -11.62
N ALA A 205 -6.63 9.21 -10.88
CA ALA A 205 -6.44 9.59 -9.49
C ALA A 205 -6.03 11.06 -9.36
N PHE A 206 -5.22 11.55 -10.29
CA PHE A 206 -4.78 12.95 -10.33
C PHE A 206 -5.92 13.90 -10.67
N SER A 207 -6.72 13.61 -11.70
CA SER A 207 -7.89 14.45 -12.06
C SER A 207 -8.91 14.59 -10.92
N GLY A 208 -8.98 13.62 -10.02
CA GLY A 208 -9.85 13.72 -8.85
C GLY A 208 -9.27 14.50 -7.67
N ILE A 209 -7.99 14.92 -7.72
CA ILE A 209 -7.45 15.88 -6.73
C ILE A 209 -8.05 17.27 -6.98
N THR A 210 -8.19 17.67 -8.23
CA THR A 210 -8.73 18.97 -8.60
C THR A 210 -10.19 19.14 -8.14
N GLU A 211 -10.97 18.06 -8.13
CA GLU A 211 -12.34 18.05 -7.60
C GLU A 211 -12.43 18.18 -6.05
N LEU A 212 -11.33 17.92 -5.32
CA LEU A 212 -11.31 18.02 -3.86
C LEU A 212 -11.04 19.45 -3.36
N TRP A 213 -10.55 20.33 -4.25
CA TRP A 213 -10.17 21.71 -3.95
C TRP A 213 -11.08 22.72 -4.64
N ALA A 214 -11.96 22.27 -5.53
CA ALA A 214 -13.05 23.03 -6.09
C ALA A 214 -14.32 22.90 -5.23
#